data_dd7f7414ac99ce7cfb8a5f08f9d4ccba
#
_entry.id   dd7f7414ac99ce7cfb8a5f08f9d4ccba
#
_cell.length_a   1.000
_cell.length_b   1.000
_cell.length_c   1.000
_cell.angle_alpha   90.00
_cell.angle_beta   90.00
_cell.angle_gamma   90.00
#
_symmetry.space_group_name_H-M   'P 1'
#
loop_
_entity.id
_entity.type
_entity.pdbx_description
1 polymer ?
#
loop_
_entity_poly.entity_id
_entity_poly.type
_entity_poly.pdbx_seq_one_letter_code
_entity_poly.pdbx_strand_id
1 'polypeptide(L)'
;MILTKEQEDALSGRRGPAAQWALETLCRLGEVHNSRVMVPVRSVHIPDWYANRSSKAWEHLLSSGAAVPTTANPGGPLRGLAAERARQLERLRPTRVYTCTCAPYLAGNHPPAGAAVAWGGRAAGAFANSVLGARSAAETFESAAASAIVAVTPERGPLIDERRQPTVAVTVSHTIANDHSLLGWLISCLAPGEVPLICGVAPDHDEVKRLAFSINRQGSMPLFRLSRGAPPPGLDGVDVPVSVWEDALRSHDGDVDLVIMGCPHLSEQDINRWGRLSKGRRMPEVEAWFFTSRLCADKCPATASVLRSRGKLFVDMCPLTLLDELRSRSVACDSCGLAECLRRNGVKARYAPSDELRSILAPGRPATASVQ
;
A
#
# COMPACT_ATOMS: atom_id res chain seq x y z
N MET A 1 -17.02 -25.78 -6.88
CA MET A 1 -17.56 -24.40 -6.69
C MET A 1 -18.94 -24.33 -7.30
N ILE A 2 -19.89 -23.67 -6.66
CA ILE A 2 -21.24 -23.44 -7.18
C ILE A 2 -21.21 -22.16 -8.01
N LEU A 3 -21.61 -22.24 -9.27
CA LEU A 3 -21.67 -21.13 -10.20
C LEU A 3 -23.13 -20.75 -10.51
N THR A 4 -23.38 -19.48 -10.76
CA THR A 4 -24.67 -19.01 -11.31
C THR A 4 -24.72 -19.34 -12.80
N LYS A 5 -25.94 -19.32 -13.38
CA LYS A 5 -26.12 -19.51 -14.82
C LYS A 5 -25.30 -18.54 -15.66
N GLU A 6 -25.21 -17.29 -15.22
CA GLU A 6 -24.41 -16.26 -15.87
C GLU A 6 -22.90 -16.57 -15.86
N GLN A 7 -22.41 -17.12 -14.72
CA GLN A 7 -21.01 -17.54 -14.59
C GLN A 7 -20.73 -18.80 -15.43
N GLU A 8 -21.65 -19.76 -15.49
CA GLU A 8 -21.54 -20.92 -16.37
C GLU A 8 -21.51 -20.49 -17.86
N ASP A 9 -22.32 -19.52 -18.24
CA ASP A 9 -22.34 -18.99 -19.61
C ASP A 9 -21.04 -18.28 -19.96
N ALA A 10 -20.41 -17.57 -19.01
CA ALA A 10 -19.10 -16.98 -19.17
C ALA A 10 -18.01 -18.07 -19.30
N LEU A 11 -18.00 -19.05 -18.40
CA LEU A 11 -17.04 -20.15 -18.40
C LEU A 11 -17.09 -21.00 -19.69
N SER A 12 -18.28 -21.19 -20.26
CA SER A 12 -18.48 -21.91 -21.53
C SER A 12 -18.16 -21.08 -22.78
N GLY A 13 -17.67 -19.83 -22.61
CA GLY A 13 -17.33 -18.95 -23.73
C GLY A 13 -18.50 -18.20 -24.36
N ARG A 14 -19.75 -18.43 -23.93
CA ARG A 14 -20.94 -17.74 -24.49
C ARG A 14 -20.92 -16.22 -24.27
N ARG A 15 -20.15 -15.74 -23.32
CA ARG A 15 -19.95 -14.29 -23.03
C ARG A 15 -18.65 -13.74 -23.59
N GLY A 16 -18.00 -14.47 -24.49
CA GLY A 16 -16.77 -14.07 -25.15
C GLY A 16 -15.48 -14.52 -24.44
N PRO A 17 -14.34 -14.42 -25.13
CA PRO A 17 -13.09 -15.03 -24.67
C PRO A 17 -12.51 -14.37 -23.40
N ALA A 18 -12.74 -13.06 -23.20
CA ALA A 18 -12.26 -12.37 -22.00
C ALA A 18 -13.00 -12.83 -20.74
N ALA A 19 -14.33 -12.96 -20.81
CA ALA A 19 -15.15 -13.45 -19.71
C ALA A 19 -14.85 -14.92 -19.40
N GLN A 20 -14.60 -15.75 -20.42
CA GLN A 20 -14.18 -17.13 -20.24
C GLN A 20 -12.86 -17.21 -19.51
N TRP A 21 -11.82 -16.54 -19.99
CA TRP A 21 -10.51 -16.49 -19.34
C TRP A 21 -10.62 -16.03 -17.88
N ALA A 22 -11.43 -15.00 -17.64
CA ALA A 22 -11.62 -14.44 -16.31
C ALA A 22 -12.23 -15.48 -15.34
N LEU A 23 -13.32 -16.14 -15.75
CA LEU A 23 -13.95 -17.17 -14.92
C LEU A 23 -13.05 -18.41 -14.73
N GLU A 24 -12.35 -18.88 -15.76
CA GLU A 24 -11.37 -19.97 -15.63
C GLU A 24 -10.28 -19.62 -14.60
N THR A 25 -9.74 -18.39 -14.64
CA THR A 25 -8.74 -17.90 -13.69
C THR A 25 -9.28 -17.89 -12.26
N LEU A 26 -10.49 -17.36 -12.07
CA LEU A 26 -11.11 -17.28 -10.74
C LEU A 26 -11.58 -18.65 -10.21
N CYS A 27 -12.04 -19.56 -11.07
CA CYS A 27 -12.38 -20.93 -10.68
C CYS A 27 -11.15 -21.69 -10.17
N ARG A 28 -10.02 -21.63 -10.90
CA ARG A 28 -8.74 -22.23 -10.43
C ARG A 28 -8.28 -21.65 -9.10
N LEU A 29 -8.39 -20.31 -8.93
CA LEU A 29 -8.08 -19.67 -7.65
C LEU A 29 -9.00 -20.17 -6.54
N GLY A 30 -10.30 -20.30 -6.82
CA GLY A 30 -11.29 -20.82 -5.89
C GLY A 30 -11.04 -22.28 -5.51
N GLU A 31 -10.62 -23.14 -6.43
CA GLU A 31 -10.24 -24.53 -6.17
C GLU A 31 -9.06 -24.61 -5.20
N VAL A 32 -8.00 -23.83 -5.41
CA VAL A 32 -6.82 -23.76 -4.53
C VAL A 32 -7.22 -23.39 -3.08
N HIS A 33 -8.23 -22.54 -2.94
CA HIS A 33 -8.68 -22.04 -1.63
C HIS A 33 -9.92 -22.76 -1.08
N ASN A 34 -10.40 -23.80 -1.74
CA ASN A 34 -11.63 -24.51 -1.41
C ASN A 34 -12.86 -23.60 -1.30
N SER A 35 -12.92 -22.59 -2.16
CA SER A 35 -14.04 -21.64 -2.20
C SER A 35 -15.30 -22.32 -2.73
N ARG A 36 -16.43 -22.07 -2.06
CA ARG A 36 -17.71 -22.68 -2.42
C ARG A 36 -18.46 -21.88 -3.47
N VAL A 37 -18.33 -20.56 -3.42
CA VAL A 37 -19.08 -19.62 -4.26
C VAL A 37 -18.17 -18.46 -4.74
N MET A 38 -18.64 -17.78 -5.77
CA MET A 38 -18.13 -16.45 -6.16
C MET A 38 -18.97 -15.37 -5.46
N VAL A 39 -18.30 -14.32 -4.97
CA VAL A 39 -18.94 -13.14 -4.38
C VAL A 39 -18.83 -11.94 -5.32
N PRO A 40 -19.90 -11.14 -5.49
CA PRO A 40 -19.86 -9.92 -6.29
C PRO A 40 -18.92 -8.90 -5.66
N VAL A 41 -18.08 -8.25 -6.49
CA VAL A 41 -17.20 -7.17 -6.03
C VAL A 41 -17.71 -5.79 -6.46
N ARG A 42 -17.49 -4.78 -5.61
CA ARG A 42 -17.90 -3.40 -5.86
C ARG A 42 -16.81 -2.53 -6.46
N SER A 43 -15.57 -2.93 -6.33
CA SER A 43 -14.43 -2.28 -6.96
C SER A 43 -13.24 -3.22 -7.06
N VAL A 44 -12.32 -2.85 -7.95
CA VAL A 44 -11.09 -3.59 -8.17
C VAL A 44 -9.89 -2.65 -8.09
N HIS A 45 -8.76 -3.17 -7.61
CA HIS A 45 -7.45 -2.55 -7.80
C HIS A 45 -6.48 -3.56 -8.41
N ILE A 46 -5.96 -3.25 -9.59
CA ILE A 46 -5.01 -4.09 -10.32
C ILE A 46 -3.59 -3.66 -9.95
N PRO A 47 -2.83 -4.51 -9.24
CA PRO A 47 -1.50 -4.19 -8.75
C PRO A 47 -0.46 -4.56 -9.79
N ASP A 48 -0.07 -3.71 -10.69
CA ASP A 48 0.95 -4.09 -11.65
C ASP A 48 2.35 -3.63 -11.24
N TRP A 49 3.08 -4.56 -10.64
CA TRP A 49 4.50 -4.43 -10.35
C TRP A 49 5.39 -5.07 -11.41
N TYR A 50 4.88 -6.12 -12.05
CA TYR A 50 5.63 -7.02 -12.91
C TYR A 50 4.89 -7.31 -14.21
N ALA A 51 4.20 -6.33 -14.75
CA ALA A 51 3.38 -6.39 -15.95
C ALA A 51 3.99 -7.09 -17.16
N ASN A 52 5.30 -7.28 -17.18
CA ASN A 52 5.97 -7.98 -18.26
C ASN A 52 5.68 -9.51 -18.30
N ARG A 53 4.97 -10.05 -17.29
CA ARG A 53 4.72 -11.50 -17.19
C ARG A 53 3.32 -11.93 -17.60
N SER A 54 2.36 -11.03 -17.74
CA SER A 54 0.98 -11.41 -18.07
C SER A 54 0.39 -10.56 -19.20
N SER A 55 0.91 -10.72 -20.41
CA SER A 55 0.35 -10.09 -21.61
C SER A 55 -1.14 -10.43 -21.80
N LYS A 56 -1.53 -11.69 -21.57
CA LYS A 56 -2.92 -12.16 -21.73
C LYS A 56 -3.92 -11.45 -20.84
N ALA A 57 -3.61 -11.21 -19.56
CA ALA A 57 -4.52 -10.53 -18.66
C ALA A 57 -4.75 -9.07 -19.11
N TRP A 58 -3.70 -8.38 -19.56
CA TRP A 58 -3.84 -7.05 -20.15
C TRP A 58 -4.65 -7.07 -21.46
N GLU A 59 -4.38 -8.01 -22.35
CA GLU A 59 -5.13 -8.16 -23.61
C GLU A 59 -6.63 -8.35 -23.36
N HIS A 60 -6.98 -9.24 -22.44
CA HIS A 60 -8.39 -9.47 -22.07
C HIS A 60 -9.03 -8.26 -21.42
N LEU A 61 -8.34 -7.59 -20.47
CA LEU A 61 -8.87 -6.37 -19.84
C LEU A 61 -9.05 -5.24 -20.85
N LEU A 62 -8.08 -5.03 -21.74
CA LEU A 62 -8.12 -3.97 -22.74
C LEU A 62 -9.19 -4.22 -23.81
N SER A 63 -9.47 -5.49 -24.13
CA SER A 63 -10.51 -5.85 -25.13
C SER A 63 -11.93 -5.82 -24.59
N SER A 64 -12.13 -6.14 -23.30
CA SER A 64 -13.47 -6.22 -22.68
C SER A 64 -13.85 -4.99 -21.84
N GLY A 65 -12.86 -4.26 -21.35
CA GLY A 65 -13.06 -3.24 -20.32
C GLY A 65 -13.28 -3.85 -18.92
N ALA A 66 -13.50 -2.97 -17.95
CA ALA A 66 -13.84 -3.33 -16.58
C ALA A 66 -15.35 -3.18 -16.34
N ALA A 67 -15.96 -4.15 -15.67
CA ALA A 67 -17.38 -4.16 -15.33
C ALA A 67 -17.70 -3.36 -14.06
N VAL A 68 -16.68 -3.04 -13.25
CA VAL A 68 -16.81 -2.30 -11.99
C VAL A 68 -15.76 -1.20 -11.89
N PRO A 69 -15.94 -0.18 -11.02
CA PRO A 69 -14.91 0.82 -10.74
C PRO A 69 -13.58 0.18 -10.45
N THR A 70 -12.57 0.51 -11.25
CA THR A 70 -11.26 -0.12 -11.21
C THR A 70 -10.16 0.94 -11.15
N THR A 71 -9.19 0.76 -10.27
CA THR A 71 -7.91 1.44 -10.33
C THR A 71 -6.85 0.45 -10.81
N ALA A 72 -5.95 0.88 -11.66
CA ALA A 72 -4.92 0.00 -12.22
C ALA A 72 -3.55 0.67 -12.21
N ASN A 73 -2.55 -0.06 -11.72
CA ASN A 73 -1.16 0.35 -11.81
C ASN A 73 -0.56 -0.19 -13.13
N PRO A 74 -0.19 0.68 -14.08
CA PRO A 74 0.33 0.24 -15.39
C PRO A 74 1.75 -0.34 -15.34
N GLY A 75 2.38 -0.30 -14.16
CA GLY A 75 3.75 -0.76 -13.94
C GLY A 75 4.83 0.21 -14.43
N GLY A 76 5.85 0.40 -13.60
CA GLY A 76 6.98 1.25 -13.93
C GLY A 76 6.70 2.75 -13.92
N PRO A 77 7.72 3.58 -14.25
CA PRO A 77 7.50 4.98 -14.55
C PRO A 77 6.61 5.11 -15.78
N LEU A 78 5.76 6.14 -15.84
CA LEU A 78 4.87 6.37 -16.99
C LEU A 78 5.66 6.78 -18.24
N ARG A 79 6.51 5.87 -18.73
CA ARG A 79 7.33 5.98 -19.95
C ARG A 79 7.17 4.69 -20.77
N GLY A 80 7.39 4.77 -22.06
CA GLY A 80 7.35 3.60 -22.94
C GLY A 80 6.07 2.79 -22.78
N LEU A 81 6.20 1.49 -22.57
CA LEU A 81 5.07 0.57 -22.46
C LEU A 81 4.11 0.89 -21.32
N ALA A 82 4.61 1.36 -20.16
CA ALA A 82 3.75 1.76 -19.04
C ALA A 82 2.90 3.00 -19.38
N ALA A 83 3.45 3.97 -20.10
CA ALA A 83 2.71 5.13 -20.56
C ALA A 83 1.65 4.75 -21.62
N GLU A 84 1.96 3.83 -22.51
CA GLU A 84 0.98 3.32 -23.49
C GLU A 84 -0.19 2.60 -22.80
N ARG A 85 0.11 1.69 -21.87
CA ARG A 85 -0.91 1.02 -21.05
C ARG A 85 -1.76 2.03 -20.26
N ALA A 86 -1.14 3.04 -19.68
CA ALA A 86 -1.86 4.09 -18.97
C ALA A 86 -2.87 4.79 -19.88
N ARG A 87 -2.45 5.19 -21.08
CA ARG A 87 -3.36 5.81 -22.08
C ARG A 87 -4.49 4.89 -22.49
N GLN A 88 -4.24 3.61 -22.67
CA GLN A 88 -5.27 2.63 -23.00
C GLN A 88 -6.26 2.44 -21.85
N LEU A 89 -5.78 2.31 -20.61
CA LEU A 89 -6.61 2.17 -19.41
C LEU A 89 -7.49 3.39 -19.16
N GLU A 90 -6.98 4.59 -19.37
CA GLU A 90 -7.76 5.84 -19.20
C GLU A 90 -8.95 5.95 -20.15
N ARG A 91 -8.90 5.25 -21.29
CA ARG A 91 -10.02 5.17 -22.26
C ARG A 91 -11.08 4.15 -21.82
N LEU A 92 -10.73 3.19 -20.96
CA LEU A 92 -11.62 2.14 -20.47
C LEU A 92 -12.34 2.61 -19.22
N ARG A 93 -13.55 3.14 -19.36
CA ARG A 93 -14.37 3.45 -18.19
C ARG A 93 -14.99 2.15 -17.63
N PRO A 94 -15.09 1.99 -16.31
CA PRO A 94 -14.75 2.93 -15.22
C PRO A 94 -13.33 2.74 -14.65
N THR A 95 -12.30 2.63 -15.48
CA THR A 95 -10.90 2.43 -15.05
C THR A 95 -10.17 3.76 -14.84
N ARG A 96 -9.34 3.82 -13.79
CA ARG A 96 -8.42 4.95 -13.52
C ARG A 96 -7.00 4.42 -13.33
N VAL A 97 -6.05 5.14 -13.91
CA VAL A 97 -4.62 4.86 -13.67
C VAL A 97 -4.22 5.37 -12.29
N TYR A 98 -3.51 4.53 -11.55
CA TYR A 98 -2.94 4.89 -10.27
C TYR A 98 -1.68 4.09 -9.98
N THR A 99 -0.56 4.75 -9.77
CA THR A 99 0.78 4.15 -9.73
C THR A 99 1.25 3.67 -8.35
N CYS A 100 0.43 3.79 -7.31
CA CYS A 100 0.72 3.24 -5.99
C CYS A 100 -0.17 2.06 -5.67
N THR A 101 0.35 0.85 -5.77
CA THR A 101 -0.39 -0.38 -5.43
C THR A 101 -0.88 -0.42 -3.97
N CYS A 102 -0.24 0.31 -3.06
CA CYS A 102 -0.56 0.25 -1.64
C CYS A 102 -1.76 1.11 -1.22
N ALA A 103 -2.13 2.13 -2.00
CA ALA A 103 -3.10 3.13 -1.56
C ALA A 103 -4.10 3.54 -2.66
N PRO A 104 -4.87 2.61 -3.27
CA PRO A 104 -5.79 2.91 -4.36
C PRO A 104 -6.92 3.85 -3.95
N TYR A 105 -7.23 3.97 -2.65
CA TYR A 105 -8.18 4.92 -2.12
C TYR A 105 -7.76 6.39 -2.33
N LEU A 106 -6.47 6.69 -2.42
CA LEU A 106 -6.00 8.04 -2.77
C LEU A 106 -6.35 8.43 -4.23
N ALA A 107 -6.72 7.47 -5.07
CA ALA A 107 -7.25 7.68 -6.41
C ALA A 107 -8.79 7.68 -6.46
N GLY A 108 -9.45 7.78 -5.31
CA GLY A 108 -10.91 7.81 -5.22
C GLY A 108 -11.58 6.44 -5.32
N ASN A 109 -10.84 5.34 -5.13
CA ASN A 109 -11.42 4.01 -5.01
C ASN A 109 -11.89 3.80 -3.57
N HIS A 110 -13.11 4.24 -3.26
CA HIS A 110 -13.71 4.19 -1.94
C HIS A 110 -14.91 3.25 -1.94
N PRO A 111 -14.73 1.95 -1.67
CA PRO A 111 -15.84 1.03 -1.53
C PRO A 111 -16.61 1.32 -0.24
N PRO A 112 -17.94 1.08 -0.22
CA PRO A 112 -18.70 1.16 1.02
C PRO A 112 -18.25 0.08 2.02
N ALA A 113 -18.43 0.36 3.30
CA ALA A 113 -18.19 -0.62 4.36
C ALA A 113 -19.01 -1.90 4.13
N GLY A 114 -18.45 -3.06 4.43
CA GLY A 114 -19.04 -4.38 4.20
C GLY A 114 -18.96 -4.87 2.74
N ALA A 115 -18.64 -4.03 1.79
CA ALA A 115 -18.55 -4.43 0.39
C ALA A 115 -17.36 -5.35 0.13
N ALA A 116 -17.55 -6.41 -0.64
CA ALA A 116 -16.45 -7.19 -1.19
C ALA A 116 -15.75 -6.41 -2.31
N VAL A 117 -14.42 -6.48 -2.32
CA VAL A 117 -13.56 -5.84 -3.31
C VAL A 117 -12.44 -6.79 -3.73
N ALA A 118 -12.04 -6.72 -4.99
CA ALA A 118 -10.89 -7.46 -5.51
C ALA A 118 -9.68 -6.53 -5.63
N TRP A 119 -9.09 -6.19 -4.48
CA TRP A 119 -7.93 -5.33 -4.45
C TRP A 119 -6.64 -6.14 -4.42
N GLY A 120 -5.81 -5.92 -5.40
CA GLY A 120 -4.46 -6.46 -5.46
C GLY A 120 -3.51 -5.68 -4.56
N GLY A 121 -2.46 -6.39 -4.12
CA GLY A 121 -1.49 -5.84 -3.18
C GLY A 121 -1.91 -6.00 -1.71
N ARG A 122 -1.02 -6.60 -0.93
CA ARG A 122 -1.31 -6.93 0.49
C ARG A 122 -1.64 -5.70 1.34
N ALA A 123 -0.91 -4.60 1.15
CA ALA A 123 -1.12 -3.37 1.89
C ALA A 123 -2.49 -2.73 1.58
N ALA A 124 -2.88 -2.70 0.29
CA ALA A 124 -4.19 -2.21 -0.12
C ALA A 124 -5.32 -3.06 0.47
N GLY A 125 -5.18 -4.40 0.41
CA GLY A 125 -6.14 -5.33 1.02
C GLY A 125 -6.25 -5.15 2.53
N ALA A 126 -5.14 -5.03 3.24
CA ALA A 126 -5.14 -4.78 4.69
C ALA A 126 -5.82 -3.46 5.05
N PHE A 127 -5.55 -2.40 4.29
CA PHE A 127 -6.21 -1.11 4.48
C PHE A 127 -7.72 -1.19 4.20
N ALA A 128 -8.13 -1.84 3.10
CA ALA A 128 -9.53 -2.06 2.78
C ALA A 128 -10.26 -2.77 3.92
N ASN A 129 -9.67 -3.84 4.44
CA ASN A 129 -10.25 -4.67 5.50
C ASN A 129 -10.31 -3.97 6.86
N SER A 130 -9.25 -3.24 7.21
CA SER A 130 -9.02 -2.74 8.58
C SER A 130 -9.52 -1.31 8.78
N VAL A 131 -9.49 -0.48 7.72
CA VAL A 131 -9.78 0.95 7.80
C VAL A 131 -11.08 1.30 7.09
N LEU A 132 -11.26 0.83 5.86
CA LEU A 132 -12.48 1.13 5.09
C LEU A 132 -13.66 0.22 5.48
N GLY A 133 -13.41 -0.83 6.29
CA GLY A 133 -14.44 -1.80 6.64
C GLY A 133 -14.92 -2.65 5.46
N ALA A 134 -14.25 -2.58 4.33
CA ALA A 134 -14.51 -3.44 3.18
C ALA A 134 -13.96 -4.85 3.38
N ARG A 135 -14.11 -5.73 2.39
CA ARG A 135 -13.67 -7.13 2.45
C ARG A 135 -12.82 -7.46 1.23
N SER A 136 -11.54 -7.76 1.43
CA SER A 136 -10.59 -8.09 0.37
C SER A 136 -9.73 -9.28 0.76
N ALA A 137 -9.57 -10.21 -0.17
CA ALA A 137 -8.70 -11.36 0.02
C ALA A 137 -7.27 -11.15 -0.52
N ALA A 138 -6.89 -9.94 -0.85
CA ALA A 138 -5.61 -9.57 -1.48
C ALA A 138 -5.36 -10.34 -2.80
N GLU A 139 -5.79 -9.76 -3.90
CA GLU A 139 -5.67 -10.37 -5.23
C GLU A 139 -4.25 -10.29 -5.79
N THR A 140 -3.95 -11.20 -6.71
CA THR A 140 -2.81 -11.08 -7.64
C THR A 140 -3.18 -10.15 -8.80
N PHE A 141 -2.24 -9.92 -9.72
CA PHE A 141 -2.53 -9.18 -10.94
C PHE A 141 -3.61 -9.87 -11.78
N GLU A 142 -3.45 -11.17 -12.03
CA GLU A 142 -4.35 -11.96 -12.87
C GLU A 142 -5.75 -12.06 -12.28
N SER A 143 -5.86 -12.35 -10.97
CA SER A 143 -7.16 -12.47 -10.32
C SER A 143 -7.88 -11.13 -10.18
N ALA A 144 -7.13 -10.03 -9.96
CA ALA A 144 -7.72 -8.69 -9.97
C ALA A 144 -8.22 -8.30 -11.37
N ALA A 145 -7.43 -8.55 -12.42
CA ALA A 145 -7.85 -8.29 -13.81
C ALA A 145 -9.08 -9.13 -14.18
N ALA A 146 -9.09 -10.41 -13.82
CA ALA A 146 -10.23 -11.29 -14.03
C ALA A 146 -11.47 -10.78 -13.27
N SER A 147 -11.32 -10.38 -12.00
CA SER A 147 -12.42 -9.80 -11.21
C SER A 147 -12.93 -8.47 -11.79
N ALA A 148 -12.05 -7.67 -12.40
CA ALA A 148 -12.49 -6.45 -13.09
C ALA A 148 -13.41 -6.73 -14.27
N ILE A 149 -13.13 -7.81 -15.03
CA ILE A 149 -13.90 -8.20 -16.22
C ILE A 149 -15.28 -8.77 -15.85
N VAL A 150 -15.34 -9.62 -14.81
CA VAL A 150 -16.58 -10.36 -14.50
C VAL A 150 -17.26 -9.93 -13.19
N ALA A 151 -16.75 -8.93 -12.51
CA ALA A 151 -17.30 -8.35 -11.29
C ALA A 151 -17.50 -9.32 -10.11
N VAL A 152 -16.73 -10.43 -10.06
CA VAL A 152 -16.79 -11.40 -8.98
C VAL A 152 -15.39 -11.84 -8.57
N THR A 153 -15.26 -12.40 -7.35
CA THR A 153 -14.04 -13.08 -6.87
C THR A 153 -14.46 -14.31 -6.04
N PRO A 154 -13.63 -15.37 -5.96
CA PRO A 154 -13.94 -16.50 -5.10
C PRO A 154 -13.93 -16.10 -3.61
N GLU A 155 -14.92 -16.60 -2.86
CA GLU A 155 -15.03 -16.34 -1.43
C GLU A 155 -13.90 -17.03 -0.67
N ARG A 156 -13.00 -16.23 -0.08
CA ARG A 156 -11.82 -16.72 0.63
C ARG A 156 -11.26 -15.69 1.60
N GLY A 157 -10.46 -16.14 2.56
CA GLY A 157 -9.77 -15.24 3.50
C GLY A 157 -10.73 -14.26 4.19
N PRO A 158 -10.41 -12.95 4.25
CA PRO A 158 -11.25 -11.94 4.90
C PRO A 158 -12.61 -11.66 4.23
N LEU A 159 -12.94 -12.31 3.11
CA LEU A 159 -14.30 -12.31 2.57
C LEU A 159 -15.26 -13.16 3.43
N ILE A 160 -14.72 -14.08 4.25
CA ILE A 160 -15.44 -14.97 5.16
C ILE A 160 -15.44 -14.33 6.55
N ASP A 161 -16.61 -14.21 7.18
CA ASP A 161 -16.77 -13.49 8.46
C ASP A 161 -15.97 -14.11 9.61
N GLU A 162 -15.94 -15.43 9.70
CA GLU A 162 -15.24 -16.20 10.73
C GLU A 162 -13.72 -15.93 10.69
N ARG A 163 -13.18 -15.60 9.53
CA ARG A 163 -11.75 -15.31 9.32
C ARG A 163 -11.39 -13.85 9.59
N ARG A 164 -12.29 -13.05 10.13
CA ARG A 164 -12.08 -11.64 10.44
C ARG A 164 -11.93 -11.36 11.94
N GLN A 165 -12.03 -12.37 12.76
CA GLN A 165 -11.86 -12.23 14.20
C GLN A 165 -10.38 -12.08 14.55
N PRO A 166 -10.03 -11.23 15.52
CA PRO A 166 -8.66 -11.18 16.05
C PRO A 166 -8.23 -12.54 16.58
N THR A 167 -7.00 -12.92 16.30
CA THR A 167 -6.39 -14.17 16.77
C THR A 167 -5.30 -13.92 17.81
N VAL A 168 -4.79 -12.67 17.90
CA VAL A 168 -3.77 -12.27 18.85
C VAL A 168 -3.98 -10.82 19.27
N ALA A 169 -3.73 -10.48 20.54
CA ALA A 169 -3.67 -9.11 21.01
C ALA A 169 -2.23 -8.61 21.00
N VAL A 170 -1.99 -7.42 20.46
CA VAL A 170 -0.68 -6.76 20.47
C VAL A 170 -0.76 -5.55 21.38
N THR A 171 0.00 -5.57 22.47
CA THR A 171 0.11 -4.44 23.40
C THR A 171 1.32 -3.58 23.02
N VAL A 172 1.12 -2.26 22.98
CA VAL A 172 2.14 -1.33 22.52
C VAL A 172 2.49 -0.36 23.65
N SER A 173 3.79 -0.24 23.97
CA SER A 173 4.26 0.79 24.89
C SER A 173 4.04 2.19 24.32
N HIS A 174 3.84 3.19 25.18
CA HIS A 174 3.61 4.57 24.77
C HIS A 174 4.71 5.15 23.87
N THR A 175 5.94 4.67 23.98
CA THR A 175 7.09 5.14 23.19
C THR A 175 6.99 4.73 21.71
N ILE A 176 6.37 3.59 21.42
CA ILE A 176 6.23 3.05 20.05
C ILE A 176 4.89 3.43 19.43
N ALA A 177 3.89 3.74 20.24
CA ALA A 177 2.52 3.95 19.81
C ALA A 177 2.35 5.05 18.72
N ASN A 178 3.31 5.97 18.61
CA ASN A 178 3.28 7.06 17.64
C ASN A 178 4.08 6.77 16.36
N ASP A 179 4.82 5.66 16.30
CA ASP A 179 5.56 5.25 15.10
C ASP A 179 4.89 4.06 14.39
N HIS A 180 3.85 4.37 13.67
CA HIS A 180 2.99 3.36 13.04
C HIS A 180 3.66 2.58 11.90
N SER A 181 4.72 3.13 11.28
CA SER A 181 5.48 2.40 10.27
C SER A 181 6.33 1.32 10.91
N LEU A 182 7.06 1.67 11.96
CA LEU A 182 7.89 0.72 12.71
C LEU A 182 7.03 -0.30 13.45
N LEU A 183 5.95 0.15 14.09
CA LEU A 183 4.97 -0.71 14.75
C LEU A 183 4.46 -1.81 13.80
N GLY A 184 4.02 -1.43 12.59
CA GLY A 184 3.55 -2.40 11.61
C GLY A 184 4.62 -3.41 11.22
N TRP A 185 5.87 -2.98 11.07
CA TRP A 185 6.98 -3.88 10.76
C TRP A 185 7.27 -4.86 11.90
N LEU A 186 7.33 -4.38 13.14
CA LEU A 186 7.54 -5.22 14.32
C LEU A 186 6.44 -6.25 14.50
N ILE A 187 5.17 -5.86 14.36
CA ILE A 187 4.05 -6.81 14.43
C ILE A 187 4.19 -7.89 13.34
N SER A 188 4.64 -7.53 12.13
CA SER A 188 4.84 -8.50 11.07
C SER A 188 5.93 -9.55 11.38
N CYS A 189 6.90 -9.19 12.24
CA CYS A 189 7.93 -10.10 12.71
C CYS A 189 7.46 -10.97 13.88
N LEU A 190 6.67 -10.41 14.80
CA LEU A 190 6.29 -11.04 16.06
C LEU A 190 5.08 -11.96 15.93
N ALA A 191 4.14 -11.63 15.05
CA ALA A 191 2.88 -12.36 14.87
C ALA A 191 2.55 -12.61 13.39
N PRO A 192 3.44 -13.27 12.60
CA PRO A 192 3.25 -13.45 11.16
C PRO A 192 2.03 -14.35 10.87
N GLY A 193 1.13 -13.88 9.99
CA GLY A 193 -0.04 -14.64 9.55
C GLY A 193 -1.28 -14.50 10.44
N GLU A 194 -1.16 -13.86 11.59
CA GLU A 194 -2.27 -13.63 12.52
C GLU A 194 -3.17 -12.46 12.10
N VAL A 195 -4.32 -12.33 12.76
CA VAL A 195 -5.18 -11.14 12.73
C VAL A 195 -4.97 -10.37 14.03
N PRO A 196 -4.06 -9.40 14.10
CA PRO A 196 -3.73 -8.70 15.33
C PRO A 196 -4.82 -7.71 15.72
N LEU A 197 -5.18 -7.68 17.01
CA LEU A 197 -5.83 -6.56 17.68
C LEU A 197 -4.74 -5.69 18.31
N ILE A 198 -4.45 -4.56 17.71
CA ILE A 198 -3.42 -3.62 18.16
C ILE A 198 -4.04 -2.68 19.20
N CYS A 199 -3.61 -2.82 20.44
CA CYS A 199 -4.16 -2.11 21.59
C CYS A 199 -3.31 -0.88 21.98
N GLY A 200 -3.96 0.17 22.49
CA GLY A 200 -3.29 1.38 22.95
C GLY A 200 -2.92 2.39 21.85
N VAL A 201 -3.44 2.22 20.62
CA VAL A 201 -3.14 3.09 19.46
C VAL A 201 -4.38 3.75 18.89
N ALA A 202 -4.20 4.95 18.33
CA ALA A 202 -5.26 5.70 17.64
C ALA A 202 -4.67 6.49 16.46
N PRO A 203 -4.13 5.80 15.43
CA PRO A 203 -3.49 6.45 14.30
C PRO A 203 -4.49 7.29 13.48
N ASP A 204 -3.99 8.37 12.87
CA ASP A 204 -4.71 9.05 11.81
C ASP A 204 -4.69 8.24 10.50
N HIS A 205 -5.36 8.76 9.47
CA HIS A 205 -5.49 8.06 8.20
C HIS A 205 -4.15 7.82 7.49
N ASP A 206 -3.19 8.75 7.59
CA ASP A 206 -1.88 8.62 6.96
C ASP A 206 -0.94 7.73 7.78
N GLU A 207 -1.07 7.73 9.08
CA GLU A 207 -0.35 6.85 9.97
C GLU A 207 -0.76 5.39 9.77
N VAL A 208 -2.07 5.12 9.69
CA VAL A 208 -2.57 3.78 9.43
C VAL A 208 -2.23 3.29 8.01
N LYS A 209 -2.08 4.18 7.05
CA LYS A 209 -1.55 3.87 5.72
C LYS A 209 -0.14 3.26 5.79
N ARG A 210 0.75 3.86 6.58
CA ARG A 210 2.12 3.38 6.80
C ARG A 210 2.14 2.07 7.58
N LEU A 211 1.28 1.93 8.59
CA LEU A 211 1.10 0.69 9.33
C LEU A 211 0.66 -0.44 8.41
N ALA A 212 -0.40 -0.24 7.60
CA ALA A 212 -0.92 -1.24 6.67
C ALA A 212 0.11 -1.68 5.62
N PHE A 213 1.02 -0.80 5.24
CA PHE A 213 2.13 -1.15 4.35
C PHE A 213 3.19 -1.99 5.06
N SER A 214 3.62 -1.56 6.24
CA SER A 214 4.72 -2.17 6.96
C SER A 214 4.35 -3.52 7.58
N ILE A 215 3.11 -3.70 8.03
CA ILE A 215 2.61 -4.95 8.65
C ILE A 215 2.60 -6.14 7.68
N ASN A 216 2.73 -5.90 6.40
CA ASN A 216 2.75 -6.93 5.37
C ASN A 216 4.15 -7.30 4.84
N ARG A 217 5.22 -6.99 5.60
CA ARG A 217 6.59 -7.19 5.11
C ARG A 217 7.16 -8.58 5.35
N GLN A 218 6.92 -9.19 6.50
CA GLN A 218 7.46 -10.51 6.85
C GLN A 218 6.44 -11.64 6.64
N GLY A 219 5.17 -11.31 6.52
CA GLY A 219 4.09 -12.27 6.31
C GLY A 219 2.89 -11.65 5.59
N SER A 220 1.84 -12.42 5.39
CA SER A 220 0.58 -11.91 4.90
C SER A 220 -0.34 -11.63 6.08
N MET A 221 -0.55 -10.36 6.38
CA MET A 221 -1.54 -9.91 7.36
C MET A 221 -2.66 -9.15 6.64
N PRO A 222 -3.66 -9.85 6.14
CA PRO A 222 -4.70 -9.27 5.30
C PRO A 222 -5.66 -8.36 6.08
N LEU A 223 -5.63 -8.42 7.41
CA LEU A 223 -6.54 -7.71 8.32
C LEU A 223 -5.84 -7.46 9.66
N PHE A 224 -6.05 -6.29 10.23
CA PHE A 224 -5.75 -5.95 11.63
C PHE A 224 -6.90 -5.16 12.22
N ARG A 225 -6.99 -5.12 13.55
CA ARG A 225 -7.94 -4.29 14.29
C ARG A 225 -7.18 -3.31 15.16
N LEU A 226 -7.77 -2.15 15.38
CA LEU A 226 -7.21 -1.11 16.26
C LEU A 226 -8.12 -0.93 17.48
N SER A 227 -7.53 -0.81 18.65
CA SER A 227 -8.22 -0.53 19.91
C SER A 227 -7.48 0.54 20.71
N ARG A 228 -8.23 1.49 21.27
CA ARG A 228 -7.70 2.46 22.24
C ARG A 228 -7.59 1.87 23.64
N GLY A 229 -8.32 0.80 23.91
CA GLY A 229 -8.38 0.13 25.20
C GLY A 229 -7.38 -1.01 25.35
N ALA A 230 -7.40 -1.61 26.53
CA ALA A 230 -6.64 -2.82 26.82
C ALA A 230 -7.13 -4.03 25.98
N PRO A 231 -6.32 -5.10 25.85
CA PRO A 231 -6.75 -6.33 25.20
C PRO A 231 -7.90 -6.98 25.98
N PRO A 232 -8.86 -7.60 25.27
CA PRO A 232 -9.93 -8.35 25.93
C PRO A 232 -9.37 -9.62 26.61
N PRO A 233 -9.99 -10.10 27.70
CA PRO A 233 -9.60 -11.36 28.30
C PRO A 233 -9.78 -12.54 27.33
N GLY A 234 -8.87 -13.52 27.41
CA GLY A 234 -8.93 -14.74 26.60
C GLY A 234 -8.34 -14.64 25.19
N LEU A 235 -7.76 -13.53 24.82
CA LEU A 235 -6.96 -13.40 23.61
C LEU A 235 -5.47 -13.42 23.98
N ASP A 236 -4.69 -14.30 23.38
CA ASP A 236 -3.26 -14.40 23.62
C ASP A 236 -2.57 -13.06 23.33
N GLY A 237 -1.68 -12.64 24.22
CA GLY A 237 -1.02 -11.35 24.17
C GLY A 237 0.40 -11.43 23.61
N VAL A 238 0.77 -10.50 22.76
CA VAL A 238 2.14 -10.26 22.32
C VAL A 238 2.50 -8.82 22.69
N ASP A 239 3.53 -8.68 23.53
CA ASP A 239 4.09 -7.37 23.84
C ASP A 239 5.16 -7.02 22.79
N VAL A 240 5.20 -5.74 22.40
CA VAL A 240 6.28 -5.22 21.55
C VAL A 240 7.37 -4.63 22.46
N PRO A 241 8.50 -5.33 22.65
CA PRO A 241 9.57 -4.87 23.55
C PRO A 241 10.26 -3.62 23.01
N VAL A 242 10.55 -2.66 23.89
CA VAL A 242 11.29 -1.44 23.54
C VAL A 242 12.67 -1.75 22.98
N SER A 243 13.35 -2.77 23.51
CA SER A 243 14.68 -3.21 23.05
C SER A 243 14.67 -3.65 21.58
N VAL A 244 13.68 -4.42 21.15
CA VAL A 244 13.53 -4.85 19.75
C VAL A 244 13.31 -3.66 18.82
N TRP A 245 12.59 -2.65 19.30
CA TRP A 245 12.38 -1.41 18.57
C TRP A 245 13.68 -0.60 18.43
N GLU A 246 14.42 -0.44 19.52
CA GLU A 246 15.72 0.26 19.51
C GLU A 246 16.74 -0.43 18.61
N ASP A 247 16.82 -1.76 18.65
CA ASP A 247 17.71 -2.54 17.80
C ASP A 247 17.33 -2.39 16.31
N ALA A 248 16.04 -2.37 15.99
CA ALA A 248 15.56 -2.14 14.63
C ALA A 248 15.93 -0.75 14.10
N LEU A 249 15.96 0.27 14.94
CA LEU A 249 16.40 1.63 14.58
C LEU A 249 17.92 1.70 14.40
N ARG A 250 18.70 1.08 15.31
CA ARG A 250 20.17 1.16 15.32
C ARG A 250 20.84 0.36 14.20
N SER A 251 20.16 -0.64 13.65
CA SER A 251 20.77 -1.60 12.71
C SER A 251 21.29 -0.99 11.40
N HIS A 252 21.21 0.32 11.22
CA HIS A 252 21.53 0.99 9.95
C HIS A 252 22.14 2.39 10.12
N ASP A 253 23.00 2.57 11.14
CA ASP A 253 23.76 3.81 11.29
C ASP A 253 24.73 3.97 10.12
N GLY A 254 24.69 5.14 9.47
CA GLY A 254 25.55 5.46 8.34
C GLY A 254 25.14 6.79 7.71
N ASP A 255 26.06 7.36 6.95
CA ASP A 255 25.82 8.60 6.22
C ASP A 255 24.69 8.42 5.21
N VAL A 256 23.78 9.38 5.17
CA VAL A 256 22.64 9.45 4.26
C VAL A 256 22.89 10.51 3.22
N ASP A 257 22.80 10.15 1.95
CA ASP A 257 22.91 11.08 0.82
C ASP A 257 21.57 11.36 0.13
N LEU A 258 20.53 10.55 0.46
CA LEU A 258 19.20 10.69 -0.12
C LEU A 258 18.12 10.37 0.92
N VAL A 259 17.13 11.26 1.02
CA VAL A 259 15.89 11.01 1.76
C VAL A 259 14.76 10.71 0.79
N ILE A 260 14.02 9.61 1.01
CA ILE A 260 12.84 9.25 0.21
C ILE A 260 11.60 9.27 1.09
N MET A 261 10.58 10.00 0.65
CA MET A 261 9.27 10.07 1.28
C MET A 261 8.15 9.76 0.29
N GLY A 262 7.16 9.01 0.74
CA GLY A 262 5.98 8.70 -0.06
C GLY A 262 5.94 7.27 -0.59
N CYS A 263 6.23 6.31 0.26
CA CYS A 263 5.88 4.91 0.01
C CYS A 263 5.18 4.31 1.25
N PRO A 264 3.84 4.20 1.20
CA PRO A 264 2.88 4.55 0.13
C PRO A 264 2.88 6.04 -0.22
N HIS A 265 2.41 6.37 -1.44
CA HIS A 265 2.36 7.76 -1.94
C HIS A 265 1.88 8.76 -0.89
N LEU A 266 2.52 9.94 -0.88
CA LEU A 266 2.08 11.06 -0.03
C LEU A 266 0.64 11.42 -0.36
N SER A 267 -0.19 11.52 0.65
CA SER A 267 -1.55 12.06 0.58
C SER A 267 -1.53 13.60 0.48
N GLU A 268 -2.69 14.19 0.32
CA GLU A 268 -2.88 15.65 0.43
C GLU A 268 -2.41 16.17 1.81
N GLN A 269 -2.71 15.43 2.88
CA GLN A 269 -2.30 15.78 4.24
C GLN A 269 -0.77 15.70 4.39
N ASP A 270 -0.13 14.63 3.89
CA ASP A 270 1.33 14.49 3.88
C ASP A 270 2.01 15.63 3.10
N ILE A 271 1.53 15.95 1.89
CA ILE A 271 2.07 17.05 1.06
C ILE A 271 1.97 18.37 1.82
N ASN A 272 0.83 18.64 2.42
CA ASN A 272 0.60 19.86 3.19
C ASN A 272 1.47 19.91 4.46
N ARG A 273 1.64 18.79 5.15
CA ARG A 273 2.51 18.68 6.33
C ARG A 273 3.97 18.97 5.98
N TRP A 274 4.53 18.25 4.99
CA TRP A 274 5.92 18.41 4.60
C TRP A 274 6.20 19.75 3.93
N GLY A 275 5.28 20.26 3.10
CA GLY A 275 5.41 21.58 2.49
C GLY A 275 5.45 22.72 3.53
N ARG A 276 4.60 22.67 4.56
CA ARG A 276 4.64 23.64 5.66
C ARG A 276 5.93 23.54 6.47
N LEU A 277 6.37 22.34 6.80
CA LEU A 277 7.60 22.11 7.56
C LEU A 277 8.85 22.58 6.81
N SER A 278 8.84 22.55 5.48
CA SER A 278 9.96 22.93 4.63
C SER A 278 9.98 24.42 4.25
N LYS A 279 8.85 25.12 4.39
CA LYS A 279 8.72 26.53 3.98
C LYS A 279 9.65 27.46 4.78
N GLY A 280 10.40 28.32 4.09
CA GLY A 280 11.27 29.32 4.72
C GLY A 280 12.53 28.77 5.41
N ARG A 281 12.79 27.45 5.33
CA ARG A 281 13.98 26.85 5.93
C ARG A 281 15.16 26.83 4.94
N ARG A 282 16.38 26.63 5.45
CA ARG A 282 17.58 26.42 4.61
C ARG A 282 17.39 25.18 3.73
N MET A 283 18.01 25.17 2.55
CA MET A 283 18.04 23.98 1.69
C MET A 283 18.72 22.82 2.45
N PRO A 284 18.18 21.60 2.34
CA PRO A 284 18.84 20.44 2.93
C PRO A 284 20.20 20.19 2.24
N GLU A 285 21.15 19.69 3.01
CA GLU A 285 22.44 19.24 2.49
C GLU A 285 22.32 17.89 1.79
N VAL A 286 21.27 17.13 2.16
CA VAL A 286 20.93 15.81 1.62
C VAL A 286 19.83 15.97 0.56
N GLU A 287 19.96 15.23 -0.54
CA GLU A 287 18.93 15.21 -1.59
C GLU A 287 17.62 14.64 -1.06
N ALA A 288 16.49 15.20 -1.47
CA ALA A 288 15.17 14.77 -1.05
C ALA A 288 14.30 14.38 -2.26
N TRP A 289 13.69 13.18 -2.19
CA TRP A 289 12.74 12.68 -3.19
C TRP A 289 11.39 12.46 -2.55
N PHE A 290 10.36 13.05 -3.15
CA PHE A 290 8.98 12.96 -2.71
C PHE A 290 8.16 12.23 -3.78
N PHE A 291 7.33 11.26 -3.36
CA PHE A 291 6.51 10.47 -4.28
C PHE A 291 5.02 10.63 -3.94
N THR A 292 4.25 11.02 -4.94
CA THR A 292 2.80 11.21 -4.80
C THR A 292 2.06 10.93 -6.11
N SER A 293 0.73 10.95 -6.07
CA SER A 293 -0.09 10.92 -7.27
C SER A 293 -0.32 12.34 -7.80
N ARG A 294 -0.58 12.44 -9.11
CA ARG A 294 -1.03 13.69 -9.74
C ARG A 294 -2.27 14.24 -9.03
N LEU A 295 -3.22 13.37 -8.74
CA LEU A 295 -4.45 13.75 -8.06
C LEU A 295 -4.20 14.47 -6.73
N CYS A 296 -3.29 13.98 -5.90
CA CYS A 296 -2.94 14.63 -4.64
C CYS A 296 -2.11 15.91 -4.86
N ALA A 297 -1.16 15.89 -5.80
CA ALA A 297 -0.32 17.06 -6.09
C ALA A 297 -1.16 18.23 -6.63
N ASP A 298 -2.11 17.96 -7.51
CA ASP A 298 -2.97 18.99 -8.13
C ASP A 298 -3.96 19.62 -7.13
N LYS A 299 -4.36 18.88 -6.09
CA LYS A 299 -5.18 19.43 -5.01
C LYS A 299 -4.38 20.30 -4.01
N CYS A 300 -3.05 20.19 -4.00
CA CYS A 300 -2.18 20.92 -3.10
C CYS A 300 -1.08 21.70 -3.86
N PRO A 301 -1.41 22.54 -4.87
CA PRO A 301 -0.42 23.09 -5.81
C PRO A 301 0.63 23.95 -5.11
N ALA A 302 0.25 24.75 -4.13
CA ALA A 302 1.16 25.63 -3.40
C ALA A 302 2.20 24.85 -2.59
N THR A 303 1.78 23.86 -1.82
CA THR A 303 2.69 23.04 -1.00
C THR A 303 3.48 22.04 -1.84
N ALA A 304 2.90 21.51 -2.92
CA ALA A 304 3.63 20.71 -3.91
C ALA A 304 4.76 21.53 -4.58
N SER A 305 4.52 22.81 -4.86
CA SER A 305 5.56 23.72 -5.36
C SER A 305 6.69 23.91 -4.35
N VAL A 306 6.39 24.02 -3.07
CA VAL A 306 7.41 24.06 -2.00
C VAL A 306 8.24 22.79 -2.01
N LEU A 307 7.62 21.60 -2.10
CA LEU A 307 8.37 20.34 -2.15
C LEU A 307 9.28 20.27 -3.40
N ARG A 308 8.81 20.73 -4.56
CA ARG A 308 9.66 20.82 -5.78
C ARG A 308 10.86 21.73 -5.60
N SER A 309 10.73 22.80 -4.84
CA SER A 309 11.85 23.71 -4.54
C SER A 309 12.84 23.13 -3.52
N ARG A 310 12.50 22.06 -2.84
CA ARG A 310 13.31 21.43 -1.79
C ARG A 310 13.95 20.12 -2.22
N GLY A 311 13.51 19.57 -3.34
CA GLY A 311 14.00 18.31 -3.87
C GLY A 311 13.22 17.90 -5.11
N LYS A 312 13.26 16.61 -5.46
CA LYS A 312 12.51 16.08 -6.60
C LYS A 312 11.14 15.61 -6.15
N LEU A 313 10.09 16.17 -6.73
CA LEU A 313 8.72 15.66 -6.56
C LEU A 313 8.37 14.79 -7.77
N PHE A 314 8.35 13.47 -7.53
CA PHE A 314 7.92 12.48 -8.51
C PHE A 314 6.41 12.31 -8.43
N VAL A 315 5.74 12.53 -9.53
CA VAL A 315 4.28 12.41 -9.65
C VAL A 315 3.97 11.19 -10.50
N ASP A 316 3.03 10.37 -10.04
CA ASP A 316 2.63 9.11 -10.69
C ASP A 316 3.82 8.16 -10.95
N MET A 317 4.67 7.99 -9.93
CA MET A 317 5.83 7.11 -10.00
C MET A 317 6.03 6.39 -8.67
N CYS A 318 6.39 5.11 -8.70
CA CYS A 318 6.79 4.36 -7.51
C CYS A 318 8.31 4.46 -7.29
N PRO A 319 8.82 4.69 -6.08
CA PRO A 319 10.27 4.73 -5.83
C PRO A 319 11.00 3.47 -6.29
N LEU A 320 10.36 2.30 -6.24
CA LEU A 320 10.97 1.05 -6.65
C LEU A 320 11.16 0.91 -8.18
N THR A 321 10.64 1.85 -8.96
CA THR A 321 10.94 1.92 -10.40
C THR A 321 12.28 2.59 -10.71
N LEU A 322 12.96 3.11 -9.69
CA LEU A 322 14.25 3.80 -9.76
C LEU A 322 15.37 3.00 -9.07
N LEU A 323 15.23 1.68 -8.96
CA LEU A 323 16.19 0.82 -8.26
C LEU A 323 17.62 0.95 -8.81
N ASP A 324 17.78 1.11 -10.11
CA ASP A 324 19.11 1.26 -10.73
C ASP A 324 19.81 2.54 -10.28
N GLU A 325 19.07 3.64 -10.12
CA GLU A 325 19.59 4.90 -9.58
C GLU A 325 19.85 4.79 -8.06
N LEU A 326 19.04 4.01 -7.34
CA LEU A 326 19.10 3.90 -5.89
C LEU A 326 20.21 2.97 -5.39
N ARG A 327 20.68 2.01 -6.20
CA ARG A 327 21.73 1.06 -5.78
C ARG A 327 23.06 1.72 -5.40
N SER A 328 23.35 2.89 -5.95
CA SER A 328 24.55 3.65 -5.64
C SER A 328 24.38 4.65 -4.47
N ARG A 329 23.20 4.69 -3.84
CA ARG A 329 22.82 5.67 -2.83
C ARG A 329 22.73 5.06 -1.43
N SER A 330 22.89 5.93 -0.43
CA SER A 330 22.59 5.64 0.97
C SER A 330 21.29 6.35 1.37
N VAL A 331 20.21 5.59 1.53
CA VAL A 331 18.84 6.10 1.60
C VAL A 331 18.31 6.07 3.03
N ALA A 332 17.74 7.20 3.51
CA ALA A 332 16.78 7.20 4.61
C ALA A 332 15.36 7.38 4.08
N CYS A 333 14.39 6.69 4.68
CA CYS A 333 12.99 6.81 4.24
C CYS A 333 11.99 6.78 5.40
N ASP A 334 10.81 7.34 5.15
CA ASP A 334 9.69 7.48 6.09
C ASP A 334 8.88 6.19 6.30
N SER A 335 9.38 5.06 5.82
CA SER A 335 8.64 3.81 5.81
C SER A 335 9.56 2.61 6.02
N CYS A 336 9.35 1.86 7.10
CA CYS A 336 10.01 0.56 7.33
C CYS A 336 9.75 -0.39 6.16
N GLY A 337 8.55 -0.38 5.61
CA GLY A 337 8.19 -1.19 4.46
C GLY A 337 8.99 -0.86 3.22
N LEU A 338 9.28 0.43 2.96
CA LEU A 338 10.14 0.84 1.85
C LEU A 338 11.60 0.47 2.12
N ALA A 339 12.12 0.76 3.32
CA ALA A 339 13.49 0.41 3.69
C ALA A 339 13.76 -1.08 3.46
N GLU A 340 12.85 -1.94 3.89
CA GLU A 340 12.93 -3.39 3.68
C GLU A 340 12.90 -3.76 2.18
N CYS A 341 12.00 -3.15 1.41
CA CYS A 341 11.94 -3.38 -0.04
C CYS A 341 13.25 -2.97 -0.75
N LEU A 342 13.80 -1.83 -0.38
CA LEU A 342 15.05 -1.32 -0.95
C LEU A 342 16.23 -2.24 -0.61
N ARG A 343 16.35 -2.66 0.65
CA ARG A 343 17.40 -3.60 1.09
C ARG A 343 17.35 -4.94 0.36
N ARG A 344 16.15 -5.51 0.20
CA ARG A 344 15.95 -6.76 -0.57
C ARG A 344 16.35 -6.64 -2.04
N ASN A 345 16.42 -5.41 -2.56
CA ASN A 345 16.86 -5.09 -3.92
C ASN A 345 18.29 -4.54 -4.00
N GLY A 346 19.09 -4.71 -2.94
CA GLY A 346 20.51 -4.35 -2.92
C GLY A 346 20.81 -2.87 -2.71
N VAL A 347 19.84 -2.08 -2.26
CA VAL A 347 20.02 -0.67 -1.92
C VAL A 347 20.39 -0.52 -0.44
N LYS A 348 21.38 0.29 -0.12
CA LYS A 348 21.65 0.70 1.27
C LYS A 348 20.52 1.60 1.73
N ALA A 349 19.65 1.08 2.57
CA ALA A 349 18.47 1.82 3.00
C ALA A 349 18.17 1.61 4.47
N ARG A 350 17.78 2.66 5.16
CA ARG A 350 17.30 2.63 6.53
C ARG A 350 15.96 3.34 6.68
N TYR A 351 15.23 2.92 7.67
CA TYR A 351 14.09 3.68 8.16
C TYR A 351 14.59 4.87 9.00
N ALA A 352 13.91 6.00 8.91
CA ALA A 352 14.12 7.15 9.77
C ALA A 352 12.76 7.69 10.26
N PRO A 353 12.58 7.85 11.59
CA PRO A 353 11.38 8.47 12.14
C PRO A 353 11.16 9.90 11.63
N SER A 354 9.92 10.36 11.68
CA SER A 354 9.56 11.70 11.15
C SER A 354 10.38 12.84 11.74
N ASP A 355 10.79 12.75 12.99
CA ASP A 355 11.58 13.82 13.64
C ASP A 355 13.02 13.82 13.16
N GLU A 356 13.61 12.67 12.92
CA GLU A 356 14.92 12.54 12.30
C GLU A 356 14.91 13.04 10.86
N LEU A 357 13.91 12.65 10.06
CA LEU A 357 13.75 13.17 8.70
C LEU A 357 13.58 14.69 8.67
N ARG A 358 12.87 15.25 9.66
CA ARG A 358 12.78 16.71 9.82
C ARG A 358 14.14 17.33 10.07
N SER A 359 14.97 16.72 10.89
CA SER A 359 16.32 17.21 11.20
C SER A 359 17.23 17.16 9.99
N ILE A 360 17.15 16.08 9.20
CA ILE A 360 17.91 15.92 7.96
C ILE A 360 17.46 16.96 6.91
N LEU A 361 16.15 17.14 6.71
CA LEU A 361 15.58 17.99 5.66
C LEU A 361 15.54 19.48 6.01
N ALA A 362 15.62 19.80 7.27
CA ALA A 362 15.57 21.16 7.78
C ALA A 362 16.52 21.30 8.96
N PRO A 363 17.84 21.20 8.74
CA PRO A 363 18.81 21.36 9.81
C PRO A 363 18.52 22.68 10.53
N GLY A 364 18.21 22.57 11.82
CA GLY A 364 17.89 23.72 12.69
C GLY A 364 19.09 24.66 12.73
N ARG A 365 18.85 25.95 12.94
CA ARG A 365 19.89 26.79 13.55
C ARG A 365 20.36 26.04 14.82
N PRO A 366 21.66 25.88 15.03
CA PRO A 366 22.14 25.41 16.33
C PRO A 366 21.42 26.28 17.36
N ALA A 367 20.82 25.64 18.38
CA ALA A 367 20.25 26.36 19.49
C ALA A 367 21.37 27.30 19.96
N THR A 368 21.17 28.60 19.74
CA THR A 368 22.02 29.60 20.37
C THR A 368 21.93 29.30 21.85
N ALA A 369 23.02 28.79 22.39
CA ALA A 369 23.17 28.64 23.82
C ALA A 369 22.71 29.96 24.43
N SER A 370 21.59 29.95 25.11
CA SER A 370 21.19 31.03 25.96
C SER A 370 22.21 31.03 27.11
N VAL A 371 23.23 31.82 26.91
CA VAL A 371 24.03 32.32 28.03
C VAL A 371 23.08 33.19 28.84
N GLN A 372 22.60 32.69 29.95
CA GLN A 372 22.54 33.31 31.25
C GLN A 372 22.03 32.33 32.29
#